data_3505977f3d06d1c43f3ae033664088cc
#
_entry.id   3505977f3d06d1c43f3ae033664088cc
#
_cell.length_a   1.000
_cell.length_b   1.000
_cell.length_c   1.000
_cell.angle_alpha   90.00
_cell.angle_beta   90.00
_cell.angle_gamma   90.00
#
_symmetry.space_group_name_H-M   'P 1'
#
loop_
_entity.id
_entity.type
_entity.pdbx_description
1 polymer ?
#
loop_
_entity_poly.entity_id
_entity_poly.type
_entity_poly.pdbx_seq_one_letter_code
_entity_poly.pdbx_strand_id
1 'polypeptide(L)'
;HSLTGKTNSHGPGENFMSTGYTLDGFPSMGAWATWALGSVNEELPAYVAIPDPRGTPQSSVNNWGPGFLPAAFQGTDFNANKPLRNLARPAGMSAKQDKATRGFIQRLNKRHLEKFPGDTELAARISSYELAARMQLSVPEVSDLSTEKASTLKMYGADDASNPIKAS
;
A
#
# COMPACT_ATOMS: atom_id res chain seq x y z
N HIS A 1 29.92 11.81 3.64
CA HIS A 1 30.16 12.94 4.58
C HIS A 1 29.60 14.28 4.11
N SER A 2 28.95 14.36 2.94
CA SER A 2 28.37 15.61 2.40
C SER A 2 26.89 15.82 2.73
N LEU A 3 26.23 14.82 3.33
CA LEU A 3 24.83 14.92 3.73
C LEU A 3 24.70 15.34 5.18
N THR A 4 23.86 16.32 5.45
CA THR A 4 23.50 16.75 6.79
C THR A 4 21.98 16.76 6.95
N GLY A 5 21.50 16.48 8.17
CA GLY A 5 20.09 16.58 8.54
C GLY A 5 19.84 17.76 9.49
N LYS A 6 18.60 18.21 9.56
CA LYS A 6 18.17 19.27 10.50
C LYS A 6 17.97 18.78 11.92
N THR A 7 18.17 17.49 12.19
CA THR A 7 17.92 16.87 13.49
C THR A 7 18.87 15.70 13.73
N ASN A 8 19.16 15.42 15.02
CA ASN A 8 19.91 14.25 15.46
C ASN A 8 18.98 13.15 16.01
N SER A 9 17.68 13.37 15.99
CA SER A 9 16.67 12.40 16.46
C SER A 9 16.23 11.51 15.30
N HIS A 10 16.08 10.18 15.55
CA HIS A 10 15.73 9.20 14.51
C HIS A 10 14.37 9.49 13.89
N GLY A 11 13.29 9.59 14.68
CA GLY A 11 11.95 9.81 14.16
C GLY A 11 11.83 11.06 13.27
N PRO A 12 12.16 12.28 13.78
CA PRO A 12 12.22 13.47 12.94
C PRO A 12 13.18 13.38 11.77
N GLY A 13 14.28 12.62 11.89
CA GLY A 13 15.24 12.38 10.80
C GLY A 13 14.67 11.53 9.68
N GLU A 14 13.98 10.44 10.02
CA GLU A 14 13.27 9.58 9.07
C GLU A 14 12.17 10.35 8.36
N ASN A 15 11.40 11.14 9.11
CA ASN A 15 10.36 12.00 8.57
C ASN A 15 10.96 13.03 7.59
N PHE A 16 12.09 13.64 7.95
CA PHE A 16 12.79 14.58 7.08
C PHE A 16 13.25 13.93 5.77
N MET A 17 13.72 12.68 5.81
CA MET A 17 14.13 11.94 4.62
C MET A 17 12.94 11.63 3.68
N SER A 18 11.77 11.36 4.25
CA SER A 18 10.58 10.93 3.48
C SER A 18 9.73 12.10 2.98
N THR A 19 9.71 13.24 3.72
CA THR A 19 8.81 14.37 3.47
C THR A 19 9.51 15.68 3.21
N GLY A 20 10.80 15.81 3.58
CA GLY A 20 11.55 17.06 3.59
C GLY A 20 11.32 17.91 4.85
N TYR A 21 10.53 17.45 5.82
CA TYR A 21 10.22 18.16 7.06
C TYR A 21 10.45 17.26 8.28
N THR A 22 10.88 17.87 9.39
CA THR A 22 11.10 17.15 10.66
C THR A 22 9.81 16.96 11.46
N LEU A 23 8.75 17.68 11.10
CA LEU A 23 7.43 17.62 11.73
C LEU A 23 6.50 16.72 10.92
N ASP A 24 5.52 16.12 11.62
CA ASP A 24 4.45 15.34 11.02
C ASP A 24 3.46 16.23 10.24
N GLY A 25 2.66 15.59 9.39
CA GLY A 25 1.58 16.26 8.65
C GLY A 25 1.95 16.73 7.24
N PHE A 26 3.17 16.45 6.78
CA PHE A 26 3.59 16.74 5.41
C PHE A 26 3.52 15.48 4.54
N PRO A 27 3.15 15.62 3.25
CA PRO A 27 3.09 14.49 2.34
C PRO A 27 4.47 13.89 2.08
N SER A 28 4.53 12.57 2.05
CA SER A 28 5.72 11.85 1.61
C SER A 28 5.98 12.05 0.12
N MET A 29 7.19 11.79 -0.32
CA MET A 29 7.58 11.89 -1.73
C MET A 29 6.68 11.05 -2.63
N GLY A 30 6.33 9.84 -2.21
CA GLY A 30 5.43 8.96 -2.97
C GLY A 30 3.99 9.50 -3.02
N ALA A 31 3.50 10.13 -1.95
CA ALA A 31 2.20 10.77 -1.93
C ALA A 31 2.13 11.95 -2.92
N TRP A 32 3.17 12.79 -2.95
CA TRP A 32 3.31 13.85 -3.95
C TRP A 32 3.35 13.33 -5.38
N ALA A 33 4.15 12.28 -5.64
CA ALA A 33 4.25 11.68 -6.95
C ALA A 33 2.90 11.12 -7.42
N THR A 34 2.20 10.41 -6.54
CA THR A 34 0.88 9.84 -6.83
C THR A 34 -0.17 10.92 -7.07
N TRP A 35 -0.16 12.00 -6.28
CA TRP A 35 -1.06 13.13 -6.45
C TRP A 35 -0.84 13.85 -7.79
N ALA A 36 0.42 14.07 -8.18
CA ALA A 36 0.76 14.84 -9.37
C ALA A 36 0.67 14.04 -10.67
N LEU A 37 1.05 12.75 -10.65
CA LEU A 37 1.18 11.92 -11.85
C LEU A 37 0.06 10.88 -11.98
N GLY A 38 -0.62 10.55 -10.88
CA GLY A 38 -1.59 9.46 -10.86
C GLY A 38 -0.96 8.09 -11.02
N SER A 39 -1.76 7.13 -11.47
CA SER A 39 -1.33 5.78 -11.81
C SER A 39 -2.04 5.31 -13.07
N VAL A 40 -1.31 4.63 -13.92
CA VAL A 40 -1.87 3.94 -15.11
C VAL A 40 -2.48 2.58 -14.77
N ASN A 41 -2.17 2.05 -13.56
CA ASN A 41 -2.67 0.78 -13.09
C ASN A 41 -3.80 1.01 -12.06
N GLU A 42 -4.97 0.45 -12.33
CA GLU A 42 -6.15 0.57 -11.47
C GLU A 42 -6.33 -0.64 -10.53
N GLU A 43 -5.54 -1.70 -10.72
CA GLU A 43 -5.66 -2.95 -9.98
C GLU A 43 -4.66 -3.07 -8.82
N LEU A 44 -3.60 -2.26 -8.85
CA LEU A 44 -2.57 -2.22 -7.83
C LEU A 44 -2.48 -0.82 -7.21
N PRO A 45 -1.96 -0.69 -5.97
CA PRO A 45 -1.74 0.61 -5.36
C PRO A 45 -0.79 1.46 -6.22
N ALA A 46 -1.12 2.72 -6.40
CA ALA A 46 -0.25 3.67 -7.10
C ALA A 46 1.04 3.97 -6.35
N TYR A 47 1.01 3.82 -5.02
CA TYR A 47 2.16 4.01 -4.14
C TYR A 47 2.27 2.83 -3.17
N VAL A 48 3.37 2.10 -3.27
CA VAL A 48 3.71 0.97 -2.40
C VAL A 48 4.89 1.36 -1.51
N ALA A 49 4.77 1.12 -0.22
CA ALA A 49 5.85 1.22 0.75
C ALA A 49 6.27 -0.19 1.16
N ILE A 50 7.57 -0.49 1.07
CA ILE A 50 8.16 -1.76 1.49
C ILE A 50 9.11 -1.45 2.64
N PRO A 51 8.65 -1.51 3.90
CA PRO A 51 9.48 -1.24 5.05
C PRO A 51 10.51 -2.36 5.27
N ASP A 52 11.56 -2.05 6.03
CA ASP A 52 12.58 -3.03 6.43
C ASP A 52 11.91 -4.18 7.21
N PRO A 53 12.17 -5.46 6.86
CA PRO A 53 11.59 -6.60 7.56
C PRO A 53 11.99 -6.68 9.03
N ARG A 54 13.10 -6.05 9.44
CA ARG A 54 13.57 -5.99 10.82
C ARG A 54 12.75 -5.04 11.70
N GLY A 55 12.03 -4.11 11.12
CA GLY A 55 11.18 -3.17 11.85
C GLY A 55 10.71 -1.99 11.00
N THR A 56 9.60 -1.41 11.43
CA THR A 56 9.11 -0.17 10.83
C THR A 56 9.90 1.03 11.36
N PRO A 57 10.06 2.10 10.57
CA PRO A 57 10.64 3.36 11.04
C PRO A 57 9.93 3.90 12.29
N GLN A 58 10.60 4.70 13.10
CA GLN A 58 10.00 5.27 14.33
C GLN A 58 8.80 6.18 14.02
N SER A 59 8.85 6.93 12.91
CA SER A 59 7.71 7.73 12.43
C SER A 59 6.62 6.89 11.75
N SER A 60 6.80 5.56 11.68
CA SER A 60 5.80 4.60 11.20
C SER A 60 5.17 5.04 9.87
N VAL A 61 3.84 5.02 9.81
CA VAL A 61 3.06 5.36 8.62
C VAL A 61 3.26 6.80 8.12
N ASN A 62 3.80 7.70 8.93
CA ASN A 62 4.07 9.07 8.50
C ASN A 62 5.10 9.14 7.38
N ASN A 63 6.02 8.14 7.31
CA ASN A 63 7.03 8.06 6.26
C ASN A 63 6.45 7.80 4.85
N TRP A 64 5.24 7.27 4.76
CA TRP A 64 4.50 7.07 3.51
C TRP A 64 3.08 7.62 3.57
N GLY A 65 2.88 8.55 4.51
CA GLY A 65 1.60 9.21 4.71
C GLY A 65 1.28 10.27 3.65
N PRO A 66 0.00 10.60 3.52
CA PRO A 66 -0.48 11.63 2.60
C PRO A 66 -0.26 13.04 3.15
N GLY A 67 0.06 13.20 4.45
CA GLY A 67 0.13 14.49 5.12
C GLY A 67 -1.19 15.26 4.98
N PHE A 68 -1.14 16.49 4.47
CA PHE A 68 -2.31 17.32 4.21
C PHE A 68 -3.03 17.00 2.89
N LEU A 69 -2.47 16.11 2.06
CA LEU A 69 -3.18 15.62 0.87
C LEU A 69 -4.31 14.66 1.28
N PRO A 70 -5.32 14.43 0.44
CA PRO A 70 -6.35 13.43 0.70
C PRO A 70 -5.76 12.05 0.99
N ALA A 71 -6.37 11.31 1.91
CA ALA A 71 -5.91 9.99 2.36
C ALA A 71 -5.79 8.94 1.22
N ALA A 72 -6.44 9.18 0.09
CA ALA A 72 -6.31 8.35 -1.12
C ALA A 72 -4.87 8.28 -1.68
N PHE A 73 -4.00 9.21 -1.32
CA PHE A 73 -2.60 9.26 -1.76
C PHE A 73 -1.62 8.65 -0.77
N GLN A 74 -2.12 8.02 0.29
CA GLN A 74 -1.31 7.28 1.24
C GLN A 74 -0.65 6.07 0.58
N GLY A 75 0.62 5.79 0.94
CA GLY A 75 1.30 4.55 0.54
C GLY A 75 0.65 3.32 1.18
N THR A 76 0.54 2.26 0.39
CA THR A 76 0.10 0.95 0.87
C THR A 76 1.31 0.17 1.36
N ASP A 77 1.29 -0.25 2.63
CA ASP A 77 2.35 -1.04 3.24
C ASP A 77 2.32 -2.49 2.72
N PHE A 78 3.37 -2.88 2.02
CA PHE A 78 3.64 -4.26 1.64
C PHE A 78 4.77 -4.79 2.50
N ASN A 79 4.41 -5.51 3.55
CA ASN A 79 5.35 -6.10 4.46
C ASN A 79 5.43 -7.61 4.24
N ALA A 80 6.64 -8.12 3.94
CA ALA A 80 6.88 -9.53 3.71
C ALA A 80 6.50 -10.42 4.91
N ASN A 81 6.67 -9.91 6.15
CA ASN A 81 6.27 -10.60 7.39
C ASN A 81 4.76 -10.50 7.68
N LYS A 82 4.04 -9.66 6.94
CA LYS A 82 2.59 -9.48 7.07
C LYS A 82 1.97 -9.55 5.69
N PRO A 83 1.90 -10.73 5.09
CA PRO A 83 1.33 -10.87 3.76
C PRO A 83 -0.07 -10.28 3.73
N LEU A 84 -0.44 -9.71 2.59
CA LEU A 84 -1.76 -9.14 2.39
C LEU A 84 -2.83 -10.17 2.74
N ARG A 85 -3.57 -9.89 3.82
CA ARG A 85 -4.61 -10.80 4.31
C ARG A 85 -5.86 -10.67 3.46
N ASN A 86 -6.65 -11.75 3.44
CA ASN A 86 -7.97 -11.76 2.80
C ASN A 86 -7.96 -11.54 1.28
N LEU A 87 -6.87 -11.85 0.60
CA LEU A 87 -6.84 -11.87 -0.88
C LEU A 87 -7.67 -13.00 -1.45
N ALA A 88 -7.74 -14.13 -0.74
CA ALA A 88 -8.58 -15.25 -1.16
C ALA A 88 -10.06 -14.97 -0.87
N ARG A 89 -10.92 -15.40 -1.80
CA ARG A 89 -12.38 -15.35 -1.60
C ARG A 89 -12.76 -16.23 -0.40
N PRO A 90 -13.71 -15.78 0.46
CA PRO A 90 -14.21 -16.61 1.57
C PRO A 90 -14.67 -17.98 1.09
N ALA A 91 -14.37 -19.03 1.87
CA ALA A 91 -14.80 -20.39 1.58
C ALA A 91 -16.34 -20.45 1.47
N GLY A 92 -16.85 -21.13 0.45
CA GLY A 92 -18.29 -21.27 0.21
C GLY A 92 -18.94 -20.12 -0.59
N MET A 93 -18.21 -19.04 -0.89
CA MET A 93 -18.72 -17.93 -1.71
C MET A 93 -18.37 -18.15 -3.18
N SER A 94 -19.37 -18.25 -4.05
CA SER A 94 -19.16 -18.33 -5.50
C SER A 94 -18.74 -16.98 -6.08
N ALA A 95 -18.09 -16.97 -7.25
CA ALA A 95 -17.69 -15.73 -7.95
C ALA A 95 -18.91 -14.82 -8.26
N LYS A 96 -20.06 -15.42 -8.56
CA LYS A 96 -21.32 -14.69 -8.83
C LYS A 96 -21.85 -13.99 -7.58
N GLN A 97 -21.82 -14.68 -6.43
CA GLN A 97 -22.23 -14.10 -5.16
C GLN A 97 -21.29 -12.97 -4.72
N ASP A 98 -19.99 -13.18 -4.83
CA ASP A 98 -18.97 -12.17 -4.51
C ASP A 98 -19.19 -10.91 -5.36
N LYS A 99 -19.34 -11.04 -6.69
CA LYS A 99 -19.63 -9.91 -7.59
C LYS A 99 -20.92 -9.19 -7.21
N ALA A 100 -21.97 -9.92 -6.88
CA ALA A 100 -23.26 -9.34 -6.48
C ALA A 100 -23.15 -8.57 -5.16
N THR A 101 -22.44 -9.13 -4.17
CA THR A 101 -22.17 -8.49 -2.88
C THR A 101 -21.38 -7.20 -3.04
N ARG A 102 -20.29 -7.22 -3.82
CA ARG A 102 -19.49 -6.02 -4.10
C ARG A 102 -20.32 -4.94 -4.79
N GLY A 103 -21.09 -5.30 -5.81
CA GLY A 103 -21.98 -4.35 -6.50
C GLY A 103 -23.06 -3.75 -5.58
N PHE A 104 -23.54 -4.50 -4.60
CA PHE A 104 -24.44 -3.98 -3.60
C PHE A 104 -23.75 -2.98 -2.67
N ILE A 105 -22.57 -3.32 -2.16
CA ILE A 105 -21.76 -2.44 -1.29
C ILE A 105 -21.41 -1.14 -2.02
N GLN A 106 -20.97 -1.21 -3.28
CA GLN A 106 -20.67 -0.01 -4.09
C GLN A 106 -21.89 0.93 -4.21
N ARG A 107 -23.09 0.40 -4.42
CA ARG A 107 -24.31 1.22 -4.45
C ARG A 107 -24.62 1.88 -3.10
N LEU A 108 -24.39 1.16 -1.98
CA LEU A 108 -24.53 1.75 -0.64
C LEU A 108 -23.51 2.86 -0.40
N ASN A 109 -22.26 2.60 -0.73
CA ASN A 109 -21.16 3.56 -0.59
C ASN A 109 -21.41 4.82 -1.40
N LYS A 110 -21.87 4.68 -2.67
CA LYS A 110 -22.22 5.81 -3.51
C LYS A 110 -23.32 6.69 -2.88
N ARG A 111 -24.39 6.06 -2.39
CA ARG A 111 -25.49 6.78 -1.70
C ARG A 111 -25.00 7.49 -0.42
N HIS A 112 -24.01 6.87 0.26
CA HIS A 112 -23.44 7.46 1.46
C HIS A 112 -22.60 8.70 1.14
N LEU A 113 -21.74 8.62 0.12
CA LEU A 113 -20.95 9.76 -0.38
C LEU A 113 -21.83 10.93 -0.83
N GLU A 114 -22.97 10.65 -1.50
CA GLU A 114 -23.92 11.68 -1.91
C GLU A 114 -24.51 12.46 -0.73
N LYS A 115 -24.61 11.85 0.45
CA LYS A 115 -25.11 12.50 1.69
C LYS A 115 -24.03 13.32 2.39
N PHE A 116 -22.76 13.03 2.15
CA PHE A 116 -21.62 13.69 2.79
C PHE A 116 -20.63 14.20 1.76
N PRO A 117 -21.04 15.18 0.92
CA PRO A 117 -20.18 15.74 -0.12
C PRO A 117 -19.00 16.46 0.52
N GLY A 118 -17.79 16.16 0.05
CA GLY A 118 -16.55 16.75 0.58
C GLY A 118 -15.88 16.01 1.72
N ASP A 119 -16.45 14.89 2.22
CA ASP A 119 -15.76 14.01 3.16
C ASP A 119 -14.69 13.17 2.42
N THR A 120 -13.46 13.72 2.38
CA THR A 120 -12.32 13.09 1.70
C THR A 120 -11.85 11.82 2.40
N GLU A 121 -12.02 11.69 3.71
CA GLU A 121 -11.68 10.49 4.49
C GLU A 121 -12.62 9.34 4.14
N LEU A 122 -13.92 9.61 4.07
CA LEU A 122 -14.92 8.63 3.65
C LEU A 122 -14.63 8.15 2.22
N ALA A 123 -14.38 9.08 1.29
CA ALA A 123 -14.06 8.77 -0.10
C ALA A 123 -12.79 7.90 -0.20
N ALA A 124 -11.72 8.25 0.52
CA ALA A 124 -10.47 7.50 0.56
C ALA A 124 -10.65 6.09 1.13
N ARG A 125 -11.44 5.95 2.18
CA ARG A 125 -11.75 4.65 2.77
C ARG A 125 -12.50 3.74 1.81
N ILE A 126 -13.50 4.26 1.12
CA ILE A 126 -14.24 3.51 0.09
C ILE A 126 -13.30 3.09 -1.04
N SER A 127 -12.48 4.00 -1.56
CA SER A 127 -11.48 3.70 -2.60
C SER A 127 -10.49 2.63 -2.17
N SER A 128 -10.04 2.64 -0.92
CA SER A 128 -9.15 1.61 -0.36
C SER A 128 -9.80 0.22 -0.34
N TYR A 129 -11.07 0.12 0.03
CA TYR A 129 -11.80 -1.15 -0.01
C TYR A 129 -12.04 -1.64 -1.45
N GLU A 130 -12.32 -0.75 -2.37
CA GLU A 130 -12.49 -1.08 -3.79
C GLU A 130 -11.17 -1.55 -4.42
N LEU A 131 -10.06 -0.88 -4.09
CA LEU A 131 -8.72 -1.32 -4.48
C LEU A 131 -8.40 -2.70 -3.92
N ALA A 132 -8.62 -2.93 -2.61
CA ALA A 132 -8.41 -4.25 -2.00
C ALA A 132 -9.23 -5.35 -2.70
N ALA A 133 -10.45 -5.03 -3.13
CA ALA A 133 -11.29 -5.96 -3.88
C ALA A 133 -10.74 -6.26 -5.29
N ARG A 134 -10.14 -5.29 -5.97
CA ARG A 134 -9.44 -5.51 -7.25
C ARG A 134 -8.16 -6.32 -7.06
N MET A 135 -7.37 -6.00 -6.04
CA MET A 135 -6.14 -6.73 -5.70
C MET A 135 -6.38 -8.21 -5.43
N GLN A 136 -7.55 -8.60 -4.88
CA GLN A 136 -7.90 -10.01 -4.70
C GLN A 136 -7.90 -10.81 -5.99
N LEU A 137 -8.06 -10.17 -7.14
CA LEU A 137 -8.04 -10.82 -8.45
C LEU A 137 -6.65 -10.87 -9.04
N SER A 138 -5.84 -9.83 -8.86
CA SER A 138 -4.57 -9.64 -9.57
C SER A 138 -3.33 -10.05 -8.75
N VAL A 139 -3.35 -9.84 -7.42
CA VAL A 139 -2.17 -10.14 -6.57
C VAL A 139 -1.81 -11.62 -6.49
N PRO A 140 -2.75 -12.58 -6.46
CA PRO A 140 -2.39 -14.01 -6.46
C PRO A 140 -1.52 -14.40 -7.66
N GLU A 141 -1.81 -13.87 -8.84
CA GLU A 141 -1.04 -14.14 -10.06
C GLU A 141 0.36 -13.49 -9.99
N VAL A 142 0.42 -12.24 -9.54
CA VAL A 142 1.70 -11.50 -9.39
C VAL A 142 2.58 -12.08 -8.27
N SER A 143 1.98 -12.69 -7.26
CA SER A 143 2.70 -13.29 -6.12
C SER A 143 3.14 -14.74 -6.37
N ASP A 144 2.72 -15.35 -7.46
CA ASP A 144 3.09 -16.74 -7.78
C ASP A 144 4.47 -16.81 -8.42
N LEU A 145 5.47 -17.06 -7.59
CA LEU A 145 6.86 -17.22 -8.02
C LEU A 145 7.13 -18.55 -8.75
N SER A 146 6.17 -19.48 -8.79
CA SER A 146 6.35 -20.78 -9.45
C SER A 146 6.51 -20.67 -10.96
N THR A 147 6.03 -19.59 -11.54
CA THR A 147 6.12 -19.28 -12.97
C THR A 147 7.41 -18.55 -13.35
N GLU A 148 8.18 -18.09 -12.37
CA GLU A 148 9.40 -17.31 -12.60
C GLU A 148 10.55 -18.20 -13.06
N LYS A 149 11.43 -17.62 -13.90
CA LYS A 149 12.63 -18.32 -14.38
C LYS A 149 13.60 -18.57 -13.23
N ALA A 150 14.22 -19.75 -13.21
CA ALA A 150 15.22 -20.09 -12.20
C ALA A 150 16.38 -19.06 -12.13
N SER A 151 16.76 -18.45 -13.25
CA SER A 151 17.76 -17.38 -13.27
C SER A 151 17.30 -16.11 -12.52
N THR A 152 16.02 -15.75 -12.63
CA THR A 152 15.41 -14.63 -11.91
C THR A 152 15.37 -14.93 -10.42
N LEU A 153 14.86 -16.10 -10.04
CA LEU A 153 14.82 -16.52 -8.63
C LEU A 153 16.20 -16.49 -7.99
N LYS A 154 17.23 -17.01 -8.69
CA LYS A 154 18.62 -17.00 -8.22
C LYS A 154 19.17 -15.57 -8.07
N MET A 155 18.87 -14.69 -9.02
CA MET A 155 19.33 -13.30 -8.98
C MET A 155 18.80 -12.54 -7.75
N TYR A 156 17.58 -12.85 -7.32
CA TYR A 156 16.95 -12.28 -6.12
C TYR A 156 17.14 -13.12 -4.84
N GLY A 157 17.89 -14.25 -4.91
CA GLY A 157 18.08 -15.14 -3.79
C GLY A 157 16.81 -15.88 -3.33
N ALA A 158 15.80 -15.92 -4.21
CA ALA A 158 14.52 -16.58 -3.92
C ALA A 158 14.53 -18.09 -4.21
N ASP A 159 15.64 -18.64 -4.69
CA ASP A 159 15.88 -20.07 -4.91
C ASP A 159 16.39 -20.77 -3.63
N ASP A 160 16.90 -20.05 -2.65
CA ASP A 160 17.42 -20.58 -1.40
C ASP A 160 16.36 -20.55 -0.29
N ALA A 161 15.94 -21.72 0.16
CA ALA A 161 14.95 -21.86 1.23
C ALA A 161 15.44 -21.35 2.61
N SER A 162 16.76 -21.20 2.78
CA SER A 162 17.38 -20.65 4.01
C SER A 162 17.46 -19.12 3.99
N ASN A 163 17.15 -18.48 2.86
CA ASN A 163 17.20 -17.03 2.75
C ASN A 163 16.04 -16.40 3.54
N PRO A 164 16.34 -15.54 4.52
CA PRO A 164 15.30 -14.89 5.34
C PRO A 164 14.32 -14.04 4.54
N ILE A 165 14.65 -13.63 3.32
CA ILE A 165 13.73 -12.93 2.39
C ILE A 165 12.61 -13.86 1.92
N LYS A 166 12.85 -15.17 1.86
CA LYS A 166 11.87 -16.19 1.46
C LYS A 166 11.02 -16.70 2.64
N ALA A 167 11.55 -16.57 3.85
CA ALA A 167 10.84 -16.94 5.09
C ALA A 167 9.92 -15.82 5.62
N SER A 168 9.92 -14.70 4.98
CA SER A 168 9.09 -13.52 5.25
C SER A 168 8.14 -13.25 4.10
#